data_5559245ae04e4b1738436ece62b82f18
#
_entry.id   5559245ae04e4b1738436ece62b82f18
#
_cell.length_a   1.000
_cell.length_b   1.000
_cell.length_c   1.000
_cell.angle_alpha   90.00
_cell.angle_beta   90.00
_cell.angle_gamma   90.00
#
_symmetry.space_group_name_H-M   'P 1'
#
loop_
_entity.id
_entity.type
_entity.pdbx_description
1 polymer ?
#
loop_
_entity_poly.entity_id
_entity_poly.type
_entity_poly.pdbx_seq_one_letter_code
_entity_poly.pdbx_strand_id
1 'polypeptide(L)'
;MKRIFYFLVTNLAIVLVLSVTMRLLGVEPFLNANGLNLNSLLIFAAVMGFGGAFISLAISKWSAKKMSGAVTIENPKTLDEIWLVNIVKKQSETVGIQMPEVAIFNSPVVNAFATGMSRNSSLVAVSSGLLEMMTKDEAEAVIGHEISHIANGDMVTLTLIQGVVNTFVLFFSRVIGYTVDKVVFKTR
;
A
#
# COMPACT_ATOMS: atom_id res chain seq x y z
N MET A 1 5.05 15.51 6.91
CA MET A 1 5.94 16.15 5.91
C MET A 1 7.37 15.62 5.98
N LYS A 2 8.03 15.58 7.17
CA LYS A 2 9.43 15.09 7.29
C LYS A 2 9.62 13.65 6.80
N ARG A 3 8.69 12.71 7.09
CA ARG A 3 8.77 11.31 6.64
C ARG A 3 8.78 11.17 5.12
N ILE A 4 7.89 11.91 4.43
CA ILE A 4 7.82 11.91 2.96
C ILE A 4 9.10 12.52 2.37
N PHE A 5 9.62 13.59 2.97
CA PHE A 5 10.87 14.20 2.54
C PHE A 5 12.04 13.23 2.65
N TYR A 6 12.27 12.62 3.81
CA TYR A 6 13.34 11.63 3.99
C TYR A 6 13.17 10.42 3.07
N PHE A 7 11.94 9.95 2.90
CA PHE A 7 11.64 8.89 1.96
C PHE A 7 12.06 9.25 0.53
N LEU A 8 11.66 10.41 0.03
CA LEU A 8 12.01 10.87 -1.32
C LEU A 8 13.52 11.06 -1.49
N VAL A 9 14.19 11.66 -0.50
CA VAL A 9 15.65 11.87 -0.53
C VAL A 9 16.39 10.52 -0.55
N THR A 10 16.01 9.59 0.31
CA THR A 10 16.64 8.25 0.37
C THR A 10 16.44 7.50 -0.94
N ASN A 11 15.25 7.54 -1.53
CA ASN A 11 14.98 6.86 -2.80
C ASN A 11 15.70 7.51 -3.97
N LEU A 12 15.77 8.84 -4.01
CA LEU A 12 16.57 9.54 -5.01
C LEU A 12 18.06 9.16 -4.90
N ALA A 13 18.60 9.09 -3.68
CA ALA A 13 19.98 8.66 -3.44
C ALA A 13 20.21 7.20 -3.91
N ILE A 14 19.28 6.28 -3.63
CA ILE A 14 19.36 4.88 -4.08
C ILE A 14 19.37 4.80 -5.61
N VAL A 15 18.45 5.51 -6.29
CA VAL A 15 18.38 5.54 -7.76
C VAL A 15 19.69 6.10 -8.34
N LEU A 16 20.23 7.14 -7.74
CA LEU A 16 21.48 7.76 -8.18
C LEU A 16 22.67 6.80 -8.01
N VAL A 17 22.80 6.15 -6.85
CA VAL A 17 23.84 5.14 -6.59
C VAL A 17 23.71 3.99 -7.58
N LEU A 18 22.50 3.51 -7.84
CA LEU A 18 22.26 2.43 -8.79
C LEU A 18 22.66 2.83 -10.21
N SER A 19 22.29 4.02 -10.67
CA SER A 19 22.66 4.55 -11.99
C SER A 19 24.18 4.66 -12.14
N VAL A 20 24.88 5.20 -11.13
CA VAL A 20 26.33 5.30 -11.14
C VAL A 20 26.96 3.91 -11.17
N THR A 21 26.51 2.99 -10.35
CA THR A 21 27.01 1.61 -10.29
C THR A 21 26.82 0.89 -11.63
N MET A 22 25.64 0.98 -12.25
CA MET A 22 25.36 0.38 -13.56
C MET A 22 26.27 0.95 -14.66
N ARG A 23 26.57 2.24 -14.57
CA ARG A 23 27.50 2.90 -15.50
C ARG A 23 28.94 2.43 -15.31
N LEU A 24 29.42 2.36 -14.05
CA LEU A 24 30.78 1.89 -13.72
C LEU A 24 31.00 0.41 -14.08
N LEU A 25 29.96 -0.41 -13.94
CA LEU A 25 30.01 -1.83 -14.33
C LEU A 25 29.90 -2.06 -15.85
N GLY A 26 29.77 -0.98 -16.65
CA GLY A 26 29.64 -1.09 -18.09
C GLY A 26 28.29 -1.63 -18.59
N VAL A 27 27.32 -1.81 -17.70
CA VAL A 27 25.98 -2.32 -18.03
C VAL A 27 25.23 -1.30 -18.88
N GLU A 28 25.29 -0.01 -18.53
CA GLU A 28 24.63 1.06 -19.28
C GLU A 28 25.13 1.17 -20.73
N PRO A 29 26.46 1.24 -21.01
CA PRO A 29 26.96 1.25 -22.37
C PRO A 29 26.58 -0.01 -23.18
N PHE A 30 26.62 -1.19 -22.55
CA PHE A 30 26.22 -2.44 -23.19
C PHE A 30 24.75 -2.43 -23.60
N LEU A 31 23.84 -2.02 -22.71
CA LEU A 31 22.41 -2.00 -23.01
C LEU A 31 22.06 -0.91 -24.03
N ASN A 32 22.67 0.27 -23.93
CA ASN A 32 22.47 1.34 -24.91
C ASN A 32 22.96 0.95 -26.31
N ALA A 33 24.11 0.29 -26.42
CA ALA A 33 24.64 -0.22 -27.70
C ALA A 33 23.72 -1.27 -28.32
N ASN A 34 22.94 -1.98 -27.52
CA ASN A 34 21.98 -2.99 -27.97
C ASN A 34 20.56 -2.47 -28.13
N GLY A 35 20.33 -1.16 -27.99
CA GLY A 35 19.03 -0.51 -28.24
C GLY A 35 18.12 -0.35 -27.04
N LEU A 36 18.57 -0.68 -25.82
CA LEU A 36 17.79 -0.44 -24.59
C LEU A 36 18.31 0.81 -23.86
N ASN A 37 17.57 1.90 -23.95
CA ASN A 37 17.91 3.13 -23.24
C ASN A 37 17.52 3.01 -21.75
N LEU A 38 18.53 2.89 -20.87
CA LEU A 38 18.34 2.73 -19.43
C LEU A 38 17.63 3.91 -18.77
N ASN A 39 17.92 5.15 -19.20
CA ASN A 39 17.27 6.31 -18.61
C ASN A 39 15.77 6.34 -18.94
N SER A 40 15.41 6.07 -20.19
CA SER A 40 14.01 5.97 -20.60
C SER A 40 13.29 4.82 -19.88
N LEU A 41 13.95 3.68 -19.71
CA LEU A 41 13.41 2.54 -18.96
C LEU A 41 13.20 2.88 -17.49
N LEU A 42 14.15 3.58 -16.86
CA LEU A 42 14.03 3.98 -15.45
C LEU A 42 12.86 4.96 -15.25
N ILE A 43 12.72 5.96 -16.13
CA ILE A 43 11.61 6.90 -16.10
C ILE A 43 10.28 6.15 -16.27
N PHE A 44 10.20 5.27 -17.26
CA PHE A 44 9.02 4.44 -17.49
C PHE A 44 8.66 3.59 -16.26
N ALA A 45 9.66 2.89 -15.69
CA ALA A 45 9.47 2.06 -14.51
C ALA A 45 9.02 2.88 -13.28
N ALA A 46 9.57 4.10 -13.10
CA ALA A 46 9.16 5.00 -12.03
C ALA A 46 7.71 5.47 -12.22
N VAL A 47 7.34 5.92 -13.41
CA VAL A 47 5.96 6.36 -13.71
C VAL A 47 4.97 5.22 -13.48
N MET A 48 5.26 4.03 -13.97
CA MET A 48 4.40 2.86 -13.82
C MET A 48 4.35 2.34 -12.37
N GLY A 49 5.50 2.30 -11.69
CA GLY A 49 5.60 1.83 -10.31
C GLY A 49 4.85 2.73 -9.33
N PHE A 50 5.10 4.02 -9.37
CA PHE A 50 4.39 4.99 -8.52
C PHE A 50 2.95 5.19 -8.97
N GLY A 51 2.70 5.32 -10.27
CA GLY A 51 1.35 5.48 -10.81
C GLY A 51 0.44 4.30 -10.40
N GLY A 52 0.92 3.07 -10.55
CA GLY A 52 0.21 1.87 -10.11
C GLY A 52 -0.04 1.84 -8.60
N ALA A 53 0.95 2.24 -7.80
CA ALA A 53 0.79 2.30 -6.35
C ALA A 53 -0.24 3.36 -5.92
N PHE A 54 -0.24 4.55 -6.53
CA PHE A 54 -1.24 5.58 -6.25
C PHE A 54 -2.64 5.19 -6.71
N ILE A 55 -2.79 4.55 -7.87
CA ILE A 55 -4.08 4.02 -8.32
C ILE A 55 -4.58 2.96 -7.33
N SER A 56 -3.72 2.02 -6.92
CA SER A 56 -4.06 0.99 -5.92
C SER A 56 -4.54 1.62 -4.61
N LEU A 57 -3.85 2.67 -4.13
CA LEU A 57 -4.27 3.40 -2.93
C LEU A 57 -5.64 4.08 -3.12
N ALA A 58 -5.85 4.73 -4.27
CA ALA A 58 -7.10 5.44 -4.57
C ALA A 58 -8.32 4.50 -4.58
N ILE A 59 -8.15 3.27 -5.09
CA ILE A 59 -9.23 2.27 -5.15
C ILE A 59 -9.25 1.32 -3.94
N SER A 60 -8.37 1.52 -2.95
CA SER A 60 -8.14 0.57 -1.85
C SER A 60 -9.41 0.24 -1.06
N LYS A 61 -10.23 1.22 -0.71
CA LYS A 61 -11.51 0.99 0.01
C LYS A 61 -12.49 0.13 -0.80
N TRP A 62 -12.65 0.47 -2.08
CA TRP A 62 -13.53 -0.29 -2.96
C TRP A 62 -13.05 -1.72 -3.15
N SER A 63 -11.75 -1.88 -3.44
CA SER A 63 -11.12 -3.19 -3.62
C SER A 63 -11.21 -4.04 -2.35
N ALA A 64 -10.89 -3.48 -1.19
CA ALA A 64 -10.97 -4.17 0.08
C ALA A 64 -12.40 -4.64 0.40
N LYS A 65 -13.40 -3.78 0.24
CA LYS A 65 -14.81 -4.15 0.43
C LYS A 65 -15.22 -5.27 -0.53
N LYS A 66 -14.85 -5.18 -1.79
CA LYS A 66 -15.20 -6.19 -2.79
C LYS A 66 -14.53 -7.55 -2.55
N MET A 67 -13.25 -7.54 -2.15
CA MET A 67 -12.47 -8.77 -1.94
C MET A 67 -12.84 -9.48 -0.64
N SER A 68 -13.09 -8.73 0.43
CA SER A 68 -13.50 -9.30 1.74
C SER A 68 -14.99 -9.58 1.85
N GLY A 69 -15.81 -9.04 0.95
CA GLY A 69 -17.26 -9.03 1.10
C GLY A 69 -17.75 -8.12 2.23
N ALA A 70 -16.95 -7.13 2.64
CA ALA A 70 -17.29 -6.26 3.75
C ALA A 70 -18.48 -5.36 3.41
N VAL A 71 -19.45 -5.34 4.31
CA VAL A 71 -20.65 -4.51 4.24
C VAL A 71 -20.52 -3.34 5.20
N THR A 72 -20.64 -2.13 4.66
CA THR A 72 -20.57 -0.90 5.47
C THR A 72 -21.81 -0.74 6.31
N ILE A 73 -21.63 -0.39 7.58
CA ILE A 73 -22.71 -0.14 8.54
C ILE A 73 -23.13 1.33 8.42
N GLU A 74 -24.17 1.60 7.66
CA GLU A 74 -24.73 2.97 7.55
C GLU A 74 -25.71 3.25 8.70
N ASN A 75 -26.56 2.26 9.04
CA ASN A 75 -27.54 2.33 10.11
C ASN A 75 -27.39 1.12 11.01
N PRO A 76 -26.68 1.21 12.13
CA PRO A 76 -26.45 0.09 13.04
C PRO A 76 -27.76 -0.40 13.67
N LYS A 77 -28.04 -1.72 13.56
CA LYS A 77 -29.27 -2.34 14.02
C LYS A 77 -29.05 -3.31 15.17
N THR A 78 -27.93 -4.01 15.20
CA THR A 78 -27.60 -4.96 16.26
C THR A 78 -26.79 -4.31 17.36
N LEU A 79 -26.76 -4.91 18.54
CA LEU A 79 -25.97 -4.42 19.67
C LEU A 79 -24.47 -4.37 19.34
N ASP A 80 -23.98 -5.34 18.57
CA ASP A 80 -22.58 -5.39 18.14
C ASP A 80 -22.26 -4.30 17.12
N GLU A 81 -23.15 -4.04 16.17
CA GLU A 81 -22.97 -2.94 15.21
C GLU A 81 -22.97 -1.57 15.92
N ILE A 82 -23.92 -1.36 16.86
CA ILE A 82 -24.01 -0.12 17.63
C ILE A 82 -22.72 0.06 18.45
N TRP A 83 -22.27 -0.99 19.14
CA TRP A 83 -21.04 -0.96 19.92
C TRP A 83 -19.82 -0.66 19.04
N LEU A 84 -19.68 -1.36 17.90
CA LEU A 84 -18.57 -1.20 16.97
C LEU A 84 -18.49 0.23 16.41
N VAL A 85 -19.60 0.79 15.97
CA VAL A 85 -19.67 2.17 15.45
C VAL A 85 -19.30 3.17 16.57
N ASN A 86 -19.79 2.98 17.78
CA ASN A 86 -19.50 3.87 18.91
C ASN A 86 -18.03 3.81 19.32
N ILE A 87 -17.40 2.64 19.34
CA ILE A 87 -16.00 2.51 19.73
C ILE A 87 -15.06 3.12 18.65
N VAL A 88 -15.35 2.88 17.37
CA VAL A 88 -14.60 3.50 16.26
C VAL A 88 -14.72 5.02 16.34
N LYS A 89 -15.91 5.56 16.58
CA LYS A 89 -16.13 6.99 16.76
C LYS A 89 -15.31 7.55 17.91
N LYS A 90 -15.44 6.98 19.11
CA LYS A 90 -14.71 7.39 20.33
C LYS A 90 -13.19 7.42 20.11
N GLN A 91 -12.66 6.34 19.51
CA GLN A 91 -11.21 6.24 19.28
C GLN A 91 -10.72 7.21 18.19
N SER A 92 -11.52 7.44 17.14
CA SER A 92 -11.21 8.42 16.10
C SER A 92 -11.17 9.84 16.65
N GLU A 93 -12.12 10.20 17.51
CA GLU A 93 -12.15 11.49 18.21
C GLU A 93 -10.92 11.66 19.11
N THR A 94 -10.52 10.61 19.82
CA THR A 94 -9.36 10.62 20.73
C THR A 94 -8.05 10.93 19.99
N VAL A 95 -7.88 10.40 18.78
CA VAL A 95 -6.65 10.61 17.96
C VAL A 95 -6.79 11.78 16.97
N GLY A 96 -7.94 12.46 16.94
CA GLY A 96 -8.17 13.65 16.11
C GLY A 96 -8.24 13.38 14.60
N ILE A 97 -8.83 12.27 14.19
CA ILE A 97 -9.10 11.95 12.79
C ILE A 97 -10.60 11.98 12.49
N GLN A 98 -10.95 12.15 11.22
CA GLN A 98 -12.33 11.95 10.78
C GLN A 98 -12.71 10.47 10.96
N MET A 99 -13.93 10.22 11.44
CA MET A 99 -14.44 8.86 11.63
C MET A 99 -14.35 8.06 10.33
N PRO A 100 -13.67 6.90 10.33
CA PRO A 100 -13.64 6.00 9.18
C PRO A 100 -15.01 5.41 8.86
N GLU A 101 -15.21 4.95 7.63
CA GLU A 101 -16.29 4.01 7.34
C GLU A 101 -16.10 2.75 8.19
N VAL A 102 -17.18 2.23 8.76
CA VAL A 102 -17.15 1.00 9.55
C VAL A 102 -17.84 -0.12 8.79
N ALA A 103 -17.21 -1.28 8.69
CA ALA A 103 -17.76 -2.42 7.99
C ALA A 103 -17.54 -3.74 8.72
N ILE A 104 -18.41 -4.72 8.43
CA ILE A 104 -18.27 -6.10 8.88
C ILE A 104 -18.16 -7.01 7.65
N PHE A 105 -17.27 -7.99 7.70
CA PHE A 105 -17.18 -9.04 6.70
C PHE A 105 -17.38 -10.42 7.33
N ASN A 106 -18.02 -11.31 6.58
CA ASN A 106 -18.30 -12.66 7.05
C ASN A 106 -17.04 -13.54 6.95
N SER A 107 -16.43 -13.82 8.09
CA SER A 107 -15.28 -14.72 8.21
C SER A 107 -15.22 -15.27 9.62
N PRO A 108 -15.05 -16.59 9.82
CA PRO A 108 -14.88 -17.18 11.15
C PRO A 108 -13.49 -16.88 11.75
N VAL A 109 -12.53 -16.40 10.94
CA VAL A 109 -11.19 -16.05 11.42
C VAL A 109 -11.23 -14.69 12.09
N VAL A 110 -10.65 -14.59 13.30
CA VAL A 110 -10.46 -13.32 14.01
C VAL A 110 -9.56 -12.42 13.19
N ASN A 111 -10.12 -11.35 12.62
CA ASN A 111 -9.37 -10.42 11.77
C ASN A 111 -9.99 -9.02 11.77
N ALA A 112 -9.15 -8.01 11.64
CA ALA A 112 -9.54 -6.64 11.36
C ALA A 112 -8.53 -6.01 10.39
N PHE A 113 -8.93 -4.99 9.67
CA PHE A 113 -8.02 -4.22 8.83
C PHE A 113 -8.51 -2.79 8.66
N ALA A 114 -7.55 -1.89 8.46
CA ALA A 114 -7.80 -0.53 8.02
C ALA A 114 -7.22 -0.29 6.64
N THR A 115 -7.94 0.47 5.82
CA THR A 115 -7.47 0.88 4.49
C THR A 115 -8.07 2.22 4.09
N GLY A 116 -7.56 2.83 3.01
CA GLY A 116 -8.09 4.07 2.47
C GLY A 116 -7.00 4.99 1.93
N MET A 117 -7.42 6.00 1.19
CA MET A 117 -6.52 6.92 0.51
C MET A 117 -5.86 7.94 1.45
N SER A 118 -6.49 8.25 2.57
CA SER A 118 -6.00 9.25 3.53
C SER A 118 -6.63 9.04 4.91
N ARG A 119 -6.14 9.78 5.92
CA ARG A 119 -6.70 9.82 7.26
C ARG A 119 -8.19 10.17 7.29
N ASN A 120 -8.63 11.01 6.35
CA ASN A 120 -10.00 11.50 6.27
C ASN A 120 -10.86 10.72 5.24
N SER A 121 -10.29 9.71 4.59
CA SER A 121 -10.98 8.82 3.66
C SER A 121 -10.51 7.40 3.87
N SER A 122 -10.90 6.82 5.00
CA SER A 122 -10.49 5.51 5.47
C SER A 122 -11.68 4.60 5.79
N LEU A 123 -11.41 3.32 5.93
CA LEU A 123 -12.33 2.25 6.28
C LEU A 123 -11.66 1.41 7.38
N VAL A 124 -12.43 1.06 8.40
CA VAL A 124 -12.10 0.00 9.36
C VAL A 124 -13.11 -1.13 9.17
N ALA A 125 -12.62 -2.32 8.93
CA ALA A 125 -13.46 -3.50 8.77
C ALA A 125 -13.05 -4.59 9.75
N VAL A 126 -14.04 -5.24 10.37
CA VAL A 126 -13.84 -6.35 11.30
C VAL A 126 -14.56 -7.60 10.81
N SER A 127 -14.02 -8.77 11.12
CA SER A 127 -14.69 -10.04 10.81
C SER A 127 -15.81 -10.36 11.80
N SER A 128 -16.78 -11.16 11.38
CA SER A 128 -17.77 -11.75 12.28
C SER A 128 -17.10 -12.57 13.39
N GLY A 129 -16.06 -13.34 13.05
CA GLY A 129 -15.29 -14.13 14.02
C GLY A 129 -14.61 -13.27 15.09
N LEU A 130 -14.18 -12.04 14.79
CA LEU A 130 -13.64 -11.13 15.79
C LEU A 130 -14.70 -10.75 16.81
N LEU A 131 -15.90 -10.41 16.34
CA LEU A 131 -17.01 -9.99 17.21
C LEU A 131 -17.57 -11.13 18.07
N GLU A 132 -17.50 -12.38 17.56
CA GLU A 132 -17.99 -13.58 18.23
C GLU A 132 -17.00 -14.16 19.23
N MET A 133 -15.69 -14.12 18.92
CA MET A 133 -14.66 -14.84 19.69
C MET A 133 -13.90 -13.96 20.69
N MET A 134 -13.85 -12.65 20.46
CA MET A 134 -13.15 -11.72 21.36
C MET A 134 -14.11 -11.07 22.35
N THR A 135 -13.61 -10.79 23.56
CA THR A 135 -14.29 -9.90 24.48
C THR A 135 -14.31 -8.48 23.93
N LYS A 136 -15.22 -7.65 24.42
CA LYS A 136 -15.30 -6.25 23.98
C LYS A 136 -14.00 -5.48 24.21
N ASP A 137 -13.30 -5.74 25.30
CA ASP A 137 -12.03 -5.07 25.63
C ASP A 137 -10.90 -5.49 24.68
N GLU A 138 -10.82 -6.78 24.33
CA GLU A 138 -9.85 -7.28 23.34
C GLU A 138 -10.13 -6.72 21.94
N ALA A 139 -11.39 -6.73 21.54
CA ALA A 139 -11.81 -6.17 20.25
C ALA A 139 -11.57 -4.65 20.18
N GLU A 140 -11.81 -3.91 21.29
CA GLU A 140 -11.49 -2.48 21.40
C GLU A 140 -9.99 -2.23 21.18
N ALA A 141 -9.11 -3.07 21.73
CA ALA A 141 -7.68 -2.94 21.56
C ALA A 141 -7.25 -3.18 20.10
N VAL A 142 -7.81 -4.18 19.42
CA VAL A 142 -7.56 -4.45 18.00
C VAL A 142 -8.03 -3.28 17.13
N ILE A 143 -9.23 -2.77 17.36
CA ILE A 143 -9.77 -1.61 16.65
C ILE A 143 -8.89 -0.38 16.87
N GLY A 144 -8.40 -0.15 18.09
CA GLY A 144 -7.48 0.94 18.43
C GLY A 144 -6.15 0.84 17.66
N HIS A 145 -5.66 -0.37 17.49
CA HIS A 145 -4.48 -0.62 16.66
C HIS A 145 -4.72 -0.20 15.20
N GLU A 146 -5.83 -0.59 14.60
CA GLU A 146 -6.19 -0.22 13.23
C GLU A 146 -6.37 1.30 13.08
N ILE A 147 -7.03 1.95 14.04
CA ILE A 147 -7.20 3.41 14.05
C ILE A 147 -5.86 4.13 14.20
N SER A 148 -4.91 3.56 14.94
CA SER A 148 -3.57 4.14 15.06
C SER A 148 -2.83 4.16 13.72
N HIS A 149 -2.98 3.14 12.88
CA HIS A 149 -2.44 3.11 11.52
C HIS A 149 -3.03 4.22 10.64
N ILE A 150 -4.34 4.46 10.75
CA ILE A 150 -5.00 5.56 10.05
C ILE A 150 -4.44 6.91 10.54
N ALA A 151 -4.39 7.13 11.86
CA ALA A 151 -3.89 8.36 12.46
C ALA A 151 -2.42 8.65 12.11
N ASN A 152 -1.59 7.62 12.01
CA ASN A 152 -0.21 7.73 11.55
C ASN A 152 -0.08 8.00 10.04
N GLY A 153 -1.10 7.67 9.25
CA GLY A 153 -1.05 7.75 7.78
C GLY A 153 -0.18 6.66 7.16
N ASP A 154 -0.13 5.49 7.77
CA ASP A 154 0.73 4.38 7.37
C ASP A 154 0.36 3.86 5.97
N MET A 155 -0.91 3.96 5.57
CA MET A 155 -1.39 3.62 4.23
C MET A 155 -0.64 4.38 3.13
N VAL A 156 -0.43 5.70 3.31
CA VAL A 156 0.32 6.53 2.33
C VAL A 156 1.80 6.14 2.35
N THR A 157 2.38 5.90 3.53
CA THR A 157 3.78 5.49 3.67
C THR A 157 4.03 4.15 2.97
N LEU A 158 3.17 3.16 3.19
CA LEU A 158 3.26 1.84 2.53
C LEU A 158 3.10 1.96 1.01
N THR A 159 2.19 2.81 0.53
CA THR A 159 2.01 3.07 -0.90
C THR A 159 3.27 3.67 -1.54
N LEU A 160 3.92 4.61 -0.87
CA LEU A 160 5.17 5.17 -1.37
C LEU A 160 6.28 4.12 -1.44
N ILE A 161 6.41 3.29 -0.39
CA ILE A 161 7.35 2.16 -0.39
C ILE A 161 7.04 1.20 -1.54
N GLN A 162 5.77 0.84 -1.72
CA GLN A 162 5.34 -0.04 -2.80
C GLN A 162 5.64 0.54 -4.18
N GLY A 163 5.47 1.84 -4.37
CA GLY A 163 5.83 2.54 -5.61
C GLY A 163 7.31 2.37 -5.95
N VAL A 164 8.18 2.51 -4.96
CA VAL A 164 9.62 2.28 -5.14
C VAL A 164 9.92 0.83 -5.46
N VAL A 165 9.39 -0.11 -4.67
CA VAL A 165 9.59 -1.55 -4.90
C VAL A 165 9.14 -1.93 -6.31
N ASN A 166 7.96 -1.48 -6.73
CA ASN A 166 7.43 -1.73 -8.08
C ASN A 166 8.34 -1.14 -9.16
N THR A 167 8.89 0.06 -8.95
CA THR A 167 9.85 0.68 -9.87
C THR A 167 11.07 -0.21 -10.08
N PHE A 168 11.66 -0.71 -8.98
CA PHE A 168 12.81 -1.61 -9.05
C PHE A 168 12.45 -2.94 -9.72
N VAL A 169 11.33 -3.54 -9.36
CA VAL A 169 10.88 -4.81 -9.94
C VAL A 169 10.71 -4.67 -11.46
N LEU A 170 10.04 -3.62 -11.93
CA LEU A 170 9.82 -3.37 -13.35
C LEU A 170 11.15 -3.11 -14.08
N PHE A 171 12.02 -2.29 -13.49
CA PHE A 171 13.31 -1.97 -14.07
C PHE A 171 14.19 -3.22 -14.23
N PHE A 172 14.43 -3.95 -13.13
CA PHE A 172 15.29 -5.13 -13.17
C PHE A 172 14.71 -6.27 -14.00
N SER A 173 13.41 -6.49 -13.97
CA SER A 173 12.77 -7.49 -14.83
C SER A 173 13.02 -7.22 -16.31
N ARG A 174 12.99 -5.96 -16.73
CA ARG A 174 13.27 -5.57 -18.11
C ARG A 174 14.75 -5.71 -18.47
N VAL A 175 15.66 -5.27 -17.58
CA VAL A 175 17.11 -5.40 -17.79
C VAL A 175 17.53 -6.86 -17.87
N ILE A 176 17.07 -7.69 -16.95
CA ILE A 176 17.38 -9.13 -16.92
C ILE A 176 16.76 -9.82 -18.13
N GLY A 177 15.48 -9.61 -18.39
CA GLY A 177 14.80 -10.21 -19.55
C GLY A 177 15.50 -9.88 -20.85
N TYR A 178 15.82 -8.60 -21.08
CA TYR A 178 16.54 -8.17 -22.26
C TYR A 178 17.94 -8.81 -22.38
N THR A 179 18.67 -8.89 -21.27
CA THR A 179 20.01 -9.50 -21.25
C THR A 179 19.93 -11.00 -21.56
N VAL A 180 18.97 -11.71 -21.00
CA VAL A 180 18.74 -13.14 -21.28
C VAL A 180 18.37 -13.34 -22.75
N ASP A 181 17.46 -12.55 -23.29
CA ASP A 181 17.06 -12.64 -24.71
C ASP A 181 18.24 -12.43 -25.66
N LYS A 182 19.10 -11.45 -25.37
CA LYS A 182 20.26 -11.13 -26.24
C LYS A 182 21.43 -12.10 -26.07
N VAL A 183 21.75 -12.49 -24.82
CA VAL A 183 22.94 -13.31 -24.52
C VAL A 183 22.64 -14.80 -24.65
N VAL A 184 21.49 -15.26 -24.14
CA VAL A 184 21.14 -16.68 -24.10
C VAL A 184 20.43 -17.13 -25.37
N PHE A 185 19.35 -16.42 -25.73
CA PHE A 185 18.51 -16.80 -26.89
C PHE A 185 18.97 -16.19 -28.21
N LYS A 186 19.94 -15.23 -28.17
CA LYS A 186 20.49 -14.57 -29.37
C LYS A 186 19.39 -14.01 -30.32
N THR A 187 18.26 -13.61 -29.75
CA THR A 187 17.19 -13.00 -30.54
C THR A 187 17.67 -11.69 -31.18
N ARG A 188 17.40 -11.54 -32.48
CA ARG A 188 17.76 -10.35 -33.28
C ARG A 188 16.85 -9.16 -33.00
#